data_837c0235fa1b1713e0663bd96e61d1b1
#
_entry.id   837c0235fa1b1713e0663bd96e61d1b1
#
_cell.length_a   1.000
_cell.length_b   1.000
_cell.length_c   1.000
_cell.angle_alpha   90.00
_cell.angle_beta   90.00
_cell.angle_gamma   90.00
#
_symmetry.space_group_name_H-M   'P 1'
#
loop_
_entity.id
_entity.type
_entity.pdbx_description
1 polymer ?
#
loop_
_entity_poly.entity_id
_entity_poly.type
_entity_poly.pdbx_seq_one_letter_code
_entity_poly.pdbx_strand_id
1 'polypeptide(L)'
;MTRAALGLFLLESAAGTLFLLLFFPPGTLGKGFFSLHGTIALAFIVIALFLQPAGVPMAVGSAAAVLAAAYVLIAHAGRASAARPLLLGAAVAAAWSAGCLALLAPRPSGGGWTAASAAVGGLFVGAVLLTMNLGHWYLVSRSLPFQLLARGATLFAGLAVLRAVFLAAAIVMNPRPEGLEALLSLDRDALFFLFRVVWGIVGPLALSWFIWRTAEMKSNQAATGLLYVALVFVLIGELLASYLTVATGFPA
;
A
#
# COMPACT_ATOMS: atom_id res chain seq x y z
N MET A 1 4.36 -12.55 16.41
CA MET A 1 4.62 -11.17 15.94
C MET A 1 4.78 -11.10 14.42
N THR A 2 5.68 -11.83 13.81
CA THR A 2 5.96 -11.74 12.35
C THR A 2 4.74 -12.04 11.47
N ARG A 3 3.90 -13.04 11.83
CA ARG A 3 2.67 -13.36 11.07
C ARG A 3 1.65 -12.21 11.09
N ALA A 4 1.44 -11.58 12.26
CA ALA A 4 0.50 -10.46 12.38
C ALA A 4 0.98 -9.22 11.59
N ALA A 5 2.27 -8.91 11.62
CA ALA A 5 2.85 -7.82 10.84
C ALA A 5 2.70 -8.04 9.33
N LEU A 6 2.99 -9.24 8.86
CA LEU A 6 2.78 -9.58 7.45
C LEU A 6 1.29 -9.57 7.08
N GLY A 7 0.41 -10.05 7.96
CA GLY A 7 -1.04 -9.98 7.75
C GLY A 7 -1.55 -8.54 7.65
N LEU A 8 -1.06 -7.63 8.52
CA LEU A 8 -1.38 -6.21 8.48
C LEU A 8 -0.93 -5.59 7.16
N PHE A 9 0.35 -5.77 6.79
CA PHE A 9 0.91 -5.28 5.53
C PHE A 9 0.10 -5.73 4.30
N LEU A 10 -0.31 -7.00 4.24
CA LEU A 10 -1.07 -7.54 3.11
C LEU A 10 -2.48 -6.95 3.06
N LEU A 11 -3.18 -6.82 4.20
CA LEU A 11 -4.52 -6.25 4.25
C LEU A 11 -4.54 -4.77 3.87
N GLU A 12 -3.63 -3.97 4.42
CA GLU A 12 -3.55 -2.55 4.07
C GLU A 12 -3.18 -2.34 2.59
N SER A 13 -2.24 -3.15 2.08
CA SER A 13 -1.84 -3.12 0.67
C SER A 13 -3.00 -3.50 -0.26
N ALA A 14 -3.77 -4.52 0.10
CA ALA A 14 -4.98 -4.91 -0.65
C ALA A 14 -6.02 -3.79 -0.63
N ALA A 15 -6.31 -3.23 0.55
CA ALA A 15 -7.28 -2.16 0.71
C ALA A 15 -6.91 -0.93 -0.13
N GLY A 16 -5.66 -0.46 -0.05
CA GLY A 16 -5.19 0.69 -0.80
C GLY A 16 -5.20 0.45 -2.31
N THR A 17 -4.79 -0.75 -2.76
CA THR A 17 -4.83 -1.12 -4.18
C THR A 17 -6.26 -1.13 -4.72
N LEU A 18 -7.20 -1.77 -4.02
CA LEU A 18 -8.61 -1.84 -4.42
C LEU A 18 -9.26 -0.45 -4.42
N PHE A 19 -8.97 0.36 -3.41
CA PHE A 19 -9.50 1.72 -3.32
C PHE A 19 -9.00 2.59 -4.46
N LEU A 20 -7.70 2.62 -4.72
CA LEU A 20 -7.13 3.44 -5.80
C LEU A 20 -7.54 2.95 -7.19
N LEU A 21 -7.80 1.66 -7.37
CA LEU A 21 -8.26 1.10 -8.63
C LEU A 21 -9.61 1.72 -9.08
N LEU A 22 -10.43 2.25 -8.14
CA LEU A 22 -11.67 2.97 -8.43
C LEU A 22 -11.45 4.21 -9.32
N PHE A 23 -10.28 4.84 -9.23
CA PHE A 23 -9.96 6.09 -9.95
C PHE A 23 -9.36 5.85 -11.34
N PHE A 24 -9.07 4.61 -11.69
CA PHE A 24 -8.56 4.26 -13.01
C PHE A 24 -9.71 4.06 -14.01
N PRO A 25 -9.56 4.50 -15.30
CA PRO A 25 -10.60 4.44 -16.30
C PRO A 25 -10.70 3.04 -16.94
N PRO A 26 -11.79 2.26 -16.71
CA PRO A 26 -11.92 0.91 -17.26
C PRO A 26 -11.96 0.86 -18.79
N GLY A 27 -12.58 1.85 -19.43
CA GLY A 27 -12.68 1.92 -20.89
C GLY A 27 -11.34 2.09 -21.60
N THR A 28 -10.32 2.62 -20.91
CA THR A 28 -8.99 2.88 -21.50
C THR A 28 -8.01 1.75 -21.24
N LEU A 29 -8.00 1.18 -20.02
CA LEU A 29 -7.01 0.19 -19.61
C LEU A 29 -7.40 -1.26 -19.92
N GLY A 30 -8.67 -1.48 -20.19
CA GLY A 30 -9.20 -2.81 -20.52
C GLY A 30 -9.31 -3.75 -19.31
N LYS A 31 -9.99 -4.87 -19.53
CA LYS A 31 -10.32 -5.84 -18.47
C LYS A 31 -9.11 -6.47 -17.78
N GLY A 32 -8.02 -6.68 -18.51
CA GLY A 32 -6.81 -7.33 -18.01
C GLY A 32 -6.17 -6.57 -16.86
N PHE A 33 -6.10 -5.23 -16.95
CA PHE A 33 -5.56 -4.39 -15.89
C PHE A 33 -6.36 -4.54 -14.58
N PHE A 34 -7.69 -4.49 -14.68
CA PHE A 34 -8.58 -4.55 -13.52
C PHE A 34 -8.63 -5.94 -12.88
N SER A 35 -8.68 -7.00 -13.71
CA SER A 35 -8.68 -8.37 -13.19
C SER A 35 -7.34 -8.72 -12.53
N LEU A 36 -6.21 -8.28 -13.09
CA LEU A 36 -4.88 -8.50 -12.50
C LEU A 36 -4.78 -7.92 -11.08
N HIS A 37 -5.12 -6.63 -10.93
CA HIS A 37 -5.01 -5.96 -9.63
C HIS A 37 -6.03 -6.49 -8.61
N GLY A 38 -7.24 -6.82 -9.06
CA GLY A 38 -8.22 -7.50 -8.23
C GLY A 38 -7.71 -8.86 -7.74
N THR A 39 -7.05 -9.63 -8.61
CA THR A 39 -6.47 -10.94 -8.25
C THR A 39 -5.30 -10.81 -7.28
N ILE A 40 -4.41 -9.82 -7.47
CA ILE A 40 -3.32 -9.53 -6.53
C ILE A 40 -3.88 -9.18 -5.15
N ALA A 41 -4.86 -8.28 -5.10
CA ALA A 41 -5.49 -7.88 -3.84
C ALA A 41 -6.23 -9.06 -3.16
N LEU A 42 -6.94 -9.89 -3.93
CA LEU A 42 -7.57 -11.10 -3.43
C LEU A 42 -6.53 -12.06 -2.83
N ALA A 43 -5.41 -12.29 -3.52
CA ALA A 43 -4.33 -13.12 -3.01
C ALA A 43 -3.77 -12.57 -1.68
N PHE A 44 -3.56 -11.26 -1.59
CA PHE A 44 -3.12 -10.60 -0.35
C PHE A 44 -4.11 -10.83 0.79
N ILE A 45 -5.42 -10.63 0.56
CA ILE A 45 -6.46 -10.85 1.56
C ILE A 45 -6.47 -12.32 2.01
N VAL A 46 -6.45 -13.26 1.07
CA VAL A 46 -6.49 -14.70 1.38
C VAL A 46 -5.26 -15.12 2.19
N ILE A 47 -4.06 -14.71 1.79
CA ILE A 47 -2.84 -14.99 2.55
C ILE A 47 -2.92 -14.38 3.96
N ALA A 48 -3.40 -13.14 4.07
CA ALA A 48 -3.56 -12.47 5.36
C ALA A 48 -4.52 -13.22 6.30
N LEU A 49 -5.61 -13.79 5.77
CA LEU A 49 -6.55 -14.61 6.56
C LEU A 49 -5.86 -15.83 7.21
N PHE A 50 -4.95 -16.49 6.49
CA PHE A 50 -4.16 -17.59 7.04
C PHE A 50 -3.12 -17.16 8.08
N LEU A 51 -2.76 -15.89 8.08
CA LEU A 51 -1.77 -15.30 8.98
C LEU A 51 -2.39 -14.63 10.21
N GLN A 52 -3.73 -14.47 10.25
CA GLN A 52 -4.40 -13.78 11.35
C GLN A 52 -4.22 -14.51 12.68
N PRO A 53 -3.87 -13.77 13.75
CA PRO A 53 -3.82 -14.34 15.09
C PRO A 53 -5.23 -14.64 15.63
N ALA A 54 -5.32 -15.54 16.59
CA ALA A 54 -6.55 -15.81 17.31
C ALA A 54 -7.09 -14.51 17.97
N GLY A 55 -8.39 -14.25 17.86
CA GLY A 55 -9.03 -13.07 18.43
C GLY A 55 -9.33 -11.95 17.42
N VAL A 56 -8.80 -12.00 16.21
CA VAL A 56 -9.23 -11.09 15.12
C VAL A 56 -10.50 -11.62 14.48
N PRO A 57 -11.53 -10.76 14.29
CA PRO A 57 -12.77 -11.19 13.63
C PRO A 57 -12.49 -11.62 12.18
N MET A 58 -12.52 -12.93 11.91
CA MET A 58 -12.30 -13.46 10.56
C MET A 58 -13.44 -13.11 9.59
N ALA A 59 -14.65 -12.86 10.12
CA ALA A 59 -15.83 -12.62 9.28
C ALA A 59 -15.66 -11.45 8.30
N VAL A 60 -15.07 -10.33 8.75
CA VAL A 60 -14.90 -9.16 7.89
C VAL A 60 -13.82 -9.39 6.83
N GLY A 61 -12.72 -10.03 7.19
CA GLY A 61 -11.68 -10.42 6.23
C GLY A 61 -12.18 -11.44 5.20
N SER A 62 -13.02 -12.40 5.63
CA SER A 62 -13.67 -13.34 4.73
C SER A 62 -14.66 -12.63 3.78
N ALA A 63 -15.42 -11.66 4.30
CA ALA A 63 -16.29 -10.83 3.46
C ALA A 63 -15.48 -10.03 2.42
N ALA A 64 -14.32 -9.48 2.80
CA ALA A 64 -13.41 -8.80 1.87
C ALA A 64 -12.95 -9.76 0.76
N ALA A 65 -12.59 -11.00 1.09
CA ALA A 65 -12.18 -12.00 0.12
C ALA A 65 -13.31 -12.37 -0.85
N VAL A 66 -14.53 -12.57 -0.35
CA VAL A 66 -15.71 -12.88 -1.17
C VAL A 66 -16.03 -11.73 -2.13
N LEU A 67 -16.04 -10.48 -1.64
CA LEU A 67 -16.30 -9.30 -2.46
C LEU A 67 -15.20 -9.10 -3.52
N ALA A 68 -13.92 -9.29 -3.15
CA ALA A 68 -12.81 -9.21 -4.09
C ALA A 68 -12.89 -10.31 -5.15
N ALA A 69 -13.24 -11.55 -4.78
CA ALA A 69 -13.41 -12.65 -5.73
C ALA A 69 -14.57 -12.38 -6.72
N ALA A 70 -15.72 -11.92 -6.22
CA ALA A 70 -16.84 -11.51 -7.05
C ALA A 70 -16.46 -10.37 -8.00
N TYR A 71 -15.71 -9.38 -7.50
CA TYR A 71 -15.17 -8.32 -8.34
C TYR A 71 -14.30 -8.86 -9.48
N VAL A 72 -13.34 -9.75 -9.15
CA VAL A 72 -12.41 -10.33 -10.15
C VAL A 72 -13.17 -11.06 -11.25
N LEU A 73 -14.16 -11.87 -10.90
CA LEU A 73 -14.98 -12.61 -11.86
C LEU A 73 -15.71 -11.66 -12.83
N ILE A 74 -16.33 -10.60 -12.30
CA ILE A 74 -17.06 -9.62 -13.11
C ILE A 74 -16.11 -8.76 -13.94
N ALA A 75 -14.96 -8.37 -13.40
CA ALA A 75 -13.94 -7.63 -14.13
C ALA A 75 -13.34 -8.46 -15.28
N HIS A 76 -13.10 -9.76 -15.04
CA HIS A 76 -12.64 -10.69 -16.07
C HIS A 76 -13.66 -10.85 -17.22
N ALA A 77 -14.96 -10.81 -16.91
CA ALA A 77 -16.03 -10.77 -17.89
C ALA A 77 -16.13 -9.43 -18.67
N GLY A 78 -15.22 -8.48 -18.41
CA GLY A 78 -15.19 -7.16 -19.08
C GLY A 78 -16.16 -6.12 -18.51
N ARG A 79 -16.74 -6.37 -17.33
CA ARG A 79 -17.73 -5.50 -16.67
C ARG A 79 -17.17 -4.80 -15.43
N ALA A 80 -15.89 -4.42 -15.44
CA ALA A 80 -15.22 -3.79 -14.30
C ALA A 80 -15.94 -2.52 -13.79
N SER A 81 -16.54 -1.74 -14.68
CA SER A 81 -17.32 -0.55 -14.31
C SER A 81 -18.56 -0.90 -13.46
N ALA A 82 -19.27 -1.95 -13.80
CA ALA A 82 -20.45 -2.41 -13.07
C ALA A 82 -20.09 -3.02 -11.71
N ALA A 83 -18.86 -3.50 -11.55
CA ALA A 83 -18.37 -4.12 -10.31
C ALA A 83 -17.76 -3.11 -9.30
N ARG A 84 -17.80 -1.81 -9.58
CA ARG A 84 -17.26 -0.78 -8.65
C ARG A 84 -17.79 -0.84 -7.23
N PRO A 85 -19.09 -1.10 -6.98
CA PRO A 85 -19.58 -1.26 -5.61
C PRO A 85 -18.94 -2.42 -4.85
N LEU A 86 -18.68 -3.55 -5.52
CA LEU A 86 -17.98 -4.70 -4.94
C LEU A 86 -16.51 -4.35 -4.64
N LEU A 87 -15.87 -3.62 -5.54
CA LEU A 87 -14.51 -3.13 -5.36
C LEU A 87 -14.39 -2.22 -4.13
N LEU A 88 -15.32 -1.27 -3.97
CA LEU A 88 -15.38 -0.40 -2.79
C LEU A 88 -15.67 -1.20 -1.52
N GLY A 89 -16.63 -2.10 -1.55
CA GLY A 89 -16.95 -2.97 -0.42
C GLY A 89 -15.77 -3.83 0.03
N ALA A 90 -15.04 -4.42 -0.92
CA ALA A 90 -13.83 -5.20 -0.64
C ALA A 90 -12.72 -4.32 -0.04
N ALA A 91 -12.51 -3.10 -0.57
CA ALA A 91 -11.52 -2.17 -0.05
C ALA A 91 -11.82 -1.76 1.40
N VAL A 92 -13.08 -1.40 1.70
CA VAL A 92 -13.53 -1.01 3.04
C VAL A 92 -13.40 -2.18 4.02
N ALA A 93 -13.82 -3.39 3.63
CA ALA A 93 -13.73 -4.57 4.49
C ALA A 93 -12.26 -4.97 4.76
N ALA A 94 -11.38 -4.88 3.76
CA ALA A 94 -9.95 -5.12 3.94
C ALA A 94 -9.30 -4.07 4.85
N ALA A 95 -9.64 -2.78 4.68
CA ALA A 95 -9.17 -1.69 5.54
C ALA A 95 -9.65 -1.86 6.99
N TRP A 96 -10.90 -2.26 7.18
CA TRP A 96 -11.44 -2.56 8.52
C TRP A 96 -10.69 -3.71 9.18
N SER A 97 -10.44 -4.80 8.45
CA SER A 97 -9.66 -5.94 8.95
C SER A 97 -8.21 -5.55 9.30
N ALA A 98 -7.57 -4.71 8.50
CA ALA A 98 -6.26 -4.15 8.79
C ALA A 98 -6.29 -3.29 10.07
N GLY A 99 -7.29 -2.43 10.22
CA GLY A 99 -7.51 -1.62 11.42
C GLY A 99 -7.68 -2.47 12.67
N CYS A 100 -8.52 -3.51 12.64
CA CYS A 100 -8.68 -4.45 13.74
C CYS A 100 -7.37 -5.12 14.13
N LEU A 101 -6.56 -5.52 13.14
CA LEU A 101 -5.26 -6.15 13.38
C LEU A 101 -4.24 -5.16 13.96
N ALA A 102 -4.23 -3.92 13.46
CA ALA A 102 -3.37 -2.86 13.99
C ALA A 102 -3.69 -2.50 15.45
N LEU A 103 -4.97 -2.55 15.84
CA LEU A 103 -5.42 -2.28 17.22
C LEU A 103 -5.03 -3.38 18.23
N LEU A 104 -4.62 -4.56 17.77
CA LEU A 104 -4.08 -5.62 18.64
C LEU A 104 -2.60 -5.38 19.00
N ALA A 105 -1.96 -4.36 18.43
CA ALA A 105 -0.59 -4.00 18.78
C ALA A 105 -0.47 -3.64 20.28
N PRO A 106 0.62 -4.06 20.96
CA PRO A 106 0.86 -3.66 22.34
C PRO A 106 1.03 -2.14 22.42
N ARG A 107 0.25 -1.48 23.28
CA ARG A 107 0.30 -0.03 23.52
C ARG A 107 0.06 0.81 22.25
N PRO A 108 -1.08 0.70 21.60
CA PRO A 108 -1.36 1.49 20.40
C PRO A 108 -1.33 2.98 20.76
N SER A 109 -0.53 3.75 20.04
CA SER A 109 -0.47 5.21 20.14
C SER A 109 -1.76 5.82 19.61
N GLY A 110 -2.85 5.74 20.37
CA GLY A 110 -4.18 6.18 19.93
C GLY A 110 -4.70 5.37 18.72
N GLY A 111 -5.73 4.54 18.91
CA GLY A 111 -6.20 3.59 17.87
C GLY A 111 -6.54 4.23 16.53
N GLY A 112 -7.05 5.48 16.54
CA GLY A 112 -7.37 6.21 15.30
C GLY A 112 -6.13 6.57 14.47
N TRP A 113 -5.03 6.97 15.13
CA TRP A 113 -3.80 7.31 14.44
C TRP A 113 -3.13 6.08 13.79
N THR A 114 -3.09 4.95 14.51
CA THR A 114 -2.55 3.70 13.99
C THR A 114 -3.34 3.22 12.75
N ALA A 115 -4.67 3.29 12.82
CA ALA A 115 -5.52 2.94 11.68
C ALA A 115 -5.33 3.90 10.49
N ALA A 116 -5.17 5.21 10.74
CA ALA A 116 -4.91 6.19 9.71
C ALA A 116 -3.53 5.98 9.06
N SER A 117 -2.49 5.67 9.85
CA SER A 117 -1.16 5.33 9.34
C SER A 117 -1.20 4.09 8.45
N ALA A 118 -1.89 3.01 8.86
CA ALA A 118 -2.08 1.81 8.05
C ALA A 118 -2.83 2.12 6.74
N ALA A 119 -3.86 2.96 6.78
CA ALA A 119 -4.59 3.36 5.58
C ALA A 119 -3.70 4.13 4.59
N VAL A 120 -2.89 5.08 5.07
CA VAL A 120 -1.94 5.83 4.23
C VAL A 120 -0.86 4.91 3.67
N GLY A 121 -0.34 3.97 4.48
CA GLY A 121 0.62 2.95 4.03
C GLY A 121 0.04 2.09 2.91
N GLY A 122 -1.18 1.60 3.08
CA GLY A 122 -1.87 0.83 2.05
C GLY A 122 -2.10 1.61 0.76
N LEU A 123 -2.52 2.88 0.85
CA LEU A 123 -2.63 3.77 -0.32
C LEU A 123 -1.29 3.97 -1.01
N PHE A 124 -0.22 4.10 -0.26
CA PHE A 124 1.13 4.29 -0.80
C PHE A 124 1.61 3.06 -1.57
N VAL A 125 1.43 1.85 -1.01
CA VAL A 125 1.69 0.57 -1.73
C VAL A 125 0.80 0.46 -2.96
N GLY A 126 -0.51 0.72 -2.82
CA GLY A 126 -1.44 0.69 -3.95
C GLY A 126 -1.05 1.62 -5.08
N ALA A 127 -0.61 2.84 -4.77
CA ALA A 127 -0.19 3.81 -5.77
C ALA A 127 1.03 3.37 -6.55
N VAL A 128 2.09 2.89 -5.88
CA VAL A 128 3.28 2.42 -6.58
C VAL A 128 2.98 1.17 -7.40
N LEU A 129 2.20 0.23 -6.87
CA LEU A 129 1.84 -1.02 -7.55
C LEU A 129 1.03 -0.75 -8.83
N LEU A 130 -0.01 0.08 -8.72
CA LEU A 130 -0.85 0.46 -9.86
C LEU A 130 -0.08 1.27 -10.89
N THR A 131 0.75 2.23 -10.46
CA THR A 131 1.52 3.08 -11.38
C THR A 131 2.62 2.30 -12.07
N MET A 132 3.31 1.40 -11.37
CA MET A 132 4.32 0.51 -11.97
C MET A 132 3.70 -0.41 -13.01
N ASN A 133 2.60 -1.08 -12.68
CA ASN A 133 1.90 -1.93 -13.63
C ASN A 133 1.35 -1.12 -14.82
N LEU A 134 0.86 0.10 -14.59
CA LEU A 134 0.47 1.01 -15.66
C LEU A 134 1.65 1.31 -16.58
N GLY A 135 2.84 1.60 -16.03
CA GLY A 135 4.07 1.77 -16.79
C GLY A 135 4.39 0.56 -17.66
N HIS A 136 4.29 -0.64 -17.08
CA HIS A 136 4.45 -1.89 -17.84
C HIS A 136 3.38 -2.04 -18.94
N TRP A 137 2.13 -1.64 -18.67
CA TRP A 137 1.04 -1.66 -19.66
C TRP A 137 1.33 -0.79 -20.89
N TYR A 138 2.03 0.35 -20.71
CA TYR A 138 2.49 1.20 -21.83
C TYR A 138 3.53 0.52 -22.73
N LEU A 139 4.31 -0.42 -22.21
CA LEU A 139 5.26 -1.18 -23.01
C LEU A 139 4.58 -2.20 -23.93
N VAL A 140 3.41 -2.69 -23.51
CA VAL A 140 2.61 -3.67 -24.26
C VAL A 140 1.56 -3.00 -25.16
N SER A 141 0.95 -1.91 -24.70
CA SER A 141 -0.12 -1.20 -25.42
C SER A 141 0.29 0.22 -25.77
N ARG A 142 0.58 0.47 -27.06
CA ARG A 142 1.06 1.78 -27.55
C ARG A 142 -0.04 2.84 -27.67
N SER A 143 -1.32 2.47 -27.49
CA SER A 143 -2.47 3.37 -27.70
C SER A 143 -2.89 4.15 -26.43
N LEU A 144 -2.21 3.97 -25.31
CA LEU A 144 -2.59 4.59 -24.04
C LEU A 144 -2.22 6.09 -24.00
N PRO A 145 -3.15 6.96 -23.52
CA PRO A 145 -2.86 8.38 -23.35
C PRO A 145 -1.74 8.59 -22.31
N PHE A 146 -0.66 9.25 -22.67
CA PHE A 146 0.53 9.43 -21.79
C PHE A 146 0.22 10.09 -20.46
N GLN A 147 -0.85 10.88 -20.38
CA GLN A 147 -1.30 11.56 -19.16
C GLN A 147 -1.63 10.60 -18.00
N LEU A 148 -1.99 9.35 -18.29
CA LEU A 148 -2.32 8.39 -17.22
C LEU A 148 -1.10 8.04 -16.39
N LEU A 149 0.06 7.80 -17.03
CA LEU A 149 1.31 7.51 -16.31
C LEU A 149 1.79 8.73 -15.52
N ALA A 150 1.71 9.92 -16.10
CA ALA A 150 2.08 11.17 -15.41
C ALA A 150 1.18 11.41 -14.17
N ARG A 151 -0.14 11.17 -14.29
CA ARG A 151 -1.06 11.26 -13.13
C ARG A 151 -0.75 10.21 -12.07
N GLY A 152 -0.43 8.98 -12.47
CA GLY A 152 0.00 7.93 -11.55
C GLY A 152 1.28 8.33 -10.81
N ALA A 153 2.27 8.88 -11.51
CA ALA A 153 3.51 9.39 -10.93
C ALA A 153 3.26 10.54 -9.94
N THR A 154 2.37 11.48 -10.27
CA THR A 154 1.98 12.56 -9.35
C THR A 154 1.26 12.02 -8.12
N LEU A 155 0.35 11.06 -8.28
CA LEU A 155 -0.33 10.41 -7.16
C LEU A 155 0.68 9.70 -6.24
N PHE A 156 1.62 8.94 -6.81
CA PHE A 156 2.67 8.29 -6.06
C PHE A 156 3.53 9.29 -5.28
N ALA A 157 3.96 10.38 -5.93
CA ALA A 157 4.74 11.44 -5.29
C ALA A 157 3.97 12.10 -4.14
N GLY A 158 2.69 12.43 -4.33
CA GLY A 158 1.83 13.00 -3.30
C GLY A 158 1.66 12.07 -2.10
N LEU A 159 1.49 10.77 -2.33
CA LEU A 159 1.38 9.78 -1.26
C LEU A 159 2.73 9.52 -0.56
N ALA A 160 3.86 9.61 -1.27
CA ALA A 160 5.18 9.57 -0.64
C ALA A 160 5.38 10.74 0.34
N VAL A 161 4.99 11.95 -0.06
CA VAL A 161 5.02 13.12 0.83
C VAL A 161 4.07 12.95 2.01
N LEU A 162 2.83 12.52 1.75
CA LEU A 162 1.85 12.26 2.82
C LEU A 162 2.38 11.23 3.82
N ARG A 163 3.00 10.15 3.32
CA ARG A 163 3.58 9.11 4.18
C ARG A 163 4.72 9.64 5.04
N ALA A 164 5.59 10.49 4.47
CA ALA A 164 6.64 11.16 5.23
C ALA A 164 6.08 12.10 6.32
N VAL A 165 5.02 12.85 6.01
CA VAL A 165 4.33 13.72 6.99
C VAL A 165 3.71 12.88 8.10
N PHE A 166 3.08 11.75 7.80
CA PHE A 166 2.53 10.84 8.81
C PHE A 166 3.61 10.30 9.74
N LEU A 167 4.76 9.88 9.21
CA LEU A 167 5.88 9.42 10.03
C LEU A 167 6.43 10.54 10.91
N ALA A 168 6.65 11.73 10.33
CA ALA A 168 7.13 12.89 11.10
C ALA A 168 6.16 13.28 12.22
N ALA A 169 4.86 13.30 11.94
CA ALA A 169 3.83 13.55 12.94
C ALA A 169 3.81 12.46 14.03
N ALA A 170 3.95 11.19 13.67
CA ALA A 170 4.04 10.08 14.62
C ALA A 170 5.23 10.26 15.60
N ILE A 171 6.38 10.67 15.07
CA ILE A 171 7.58 10.95 15.90
C ILE A 171 7.29 12.10 16.87
N VAL A 172 6.70 13.20 16.40
CA VAL A 172 6.41 14.37 17.22
C VAL A 172 5.34 14.09 18.29
N MET A 173 4.30 13.34 17.93
CA MET A 173 3.18 13.03 18.84
C MET A 173 3.52 11.94 19.87
N ASN A 174 4.55 11.14 19.63
CA ASN A 174 5.01 10.09 20.52
C ASN A 174 6.48 10.27 20.88
N PRO A 175 6.85 11.39 21.57
CA PRO A 175 8.22 11.61 21.96
C PRO A 175 8.62 10.53 22.98
N ARG A 176 9.51 9.64 22.58
CA ARG A 176 10.14 8.69 23.50
C ARG A 176 11.39 9.34 24.03
N PRO A 177 11.56 9.45 25.38
CA PRO A 177 12.82 9.95 25.96
C PRO A 177 14.03 9.12 25.51
N GLU A 178 13.78 7.84 25.21
CA GLU A 178 14.78 6.87 24.75
C GLU A 178 14.96 6.88 23.21
N GLY A 179 14.22 7.71 22.48
CA GLY A 179 14.12 7.61 21.01
C GLY A 179 15.46 7.80 20.29
N LEU A 180 16.28 8.76 20.72
CA LEU A 180 17.60 8.98 20.14
C LEU A 180 18.62 7.98 20.67
N GLU A 181 18.56 7.65 21.97
CA GLU A 181 19.43 6.65 22.59
C GLU A 181 19.11 5.24 22.06
N ALA A 182 17.82 4.92 21.83
CA ALA A 182 17.40 3.67 21.20
C ALA A 182 17.90 3.56 19.75
N LEU A 183 17.90 4.67 18.98
CA LEU A 183 18.50 4.72 17.64
C LEU A 183 20.02 4.55 17.69
N LEU A 184 20.68 5.04 18.73
CA LEU A 184 22.13 4.92 18.93
C LEU A 184 22.53 3.56 19.50
N SER A 185 21.61 2.85 20.18
CA SER A 185 21.88 1.51 20.72
C SER A 185 22.08 0.45 19.63
N LEU A 186 21.70 0.77 18.38
CA LEU A 186 21.75 -0.16 17.22
C LEU A 186 21.08 -1.51 17.50
N ASP A 187 20.07 -1.52 18.35
CA ASP A 187 19.27 -2.71 18.55
C ASP A 187 18.45 -3.04 17.27
N ARG A 188 17.85 -4.21 17.26
CA ARG A 188 17.12 -4.69 16.06
C ARG A 188 16.01 -3.73 15.64
N ASP A 189 15.24 -3.17 16.59
CA ASP A 189 14.08 -2.33 16.28
C ASP A 189 14.53 -0.95 15.81
N ALA A 190 15.64 -0.43 16.33
CA ALA A 190 16.30 0.80 15.87
C ALA A 190 16.82 0.64 14.43
N LEU A 191 17.46 -0.48 14.13
CA LEU A 191 17.92 -0.78 12.76
C LEU A 191 16.72 -0.89 11.79
N PHE A 192 15.64 -1.54 12.20
CA PHE A 192 14.44 -1.63 11.38
C PHE A 192 13.77 -0.27 11.16
N PHE A 193 13.78 0.59 12.18
CA PHE A 193 13.31 1.96 12.02
C PHE A 193 14.20 2.76 11.07
N LEU A 194 15.51 2.65 11.16
CA LEU A 194 16.45 3.29 10.24
C LEU A 194 16.21 2.82 8.79
N PHE A 195 16.11 1.51 8.58
CA PHE A 195 15.78 0.97 7.25
C PHE A 195 14.40 1.44 6.77
N ARG A 196 13.39 1.53 7.67
CA ARG A 196 12.08 2.10 7.35
C ARG A 196 12.20 3.54 6.84
N VAL A 197 13.00 4.38 7.50
CA VAL A 197 13.21 5.77 7.07
C VAL A 197 13.94 5.83 5.74
N VAL A 198 15.07 5.14 5.62
CA VAL A 198 15.93 5.21 4.42
C VAL A 198 15.22 4.61 3.20
N TRP A 199 14.75 3.36 3.31
CA TRP A 199 14.16 2.64 2.18
C TRP A 199 12.68 2.98 1.96
N GLY A 200 11.92 3.17 3.04
CA GLY A 200 10.47 3.37 2.95
C GLY A 200 10.04 4.83 2.78
N ILE A 201 10.91 5.80 3.08
CA ILE A 201 10.58 7.23 2.98
C ILE A 201 11.55 7.96 2.06
N VAL A 202 12.85 8.02 2.42
CA VAL A 202 13.82 8.83 1.69
C VAL A 202 14.00 8.32 0.25
N GLY A 203 14.14 7.01 0.08
CA GLY A 203 14.28 6.38 -1.24
C GLY A 203 13.09 6.67 -2.17
N PRO A 204 11.84 6.36 -1.78
CA PRO A 204 10.65 6.67 -2.59
C PRO A 204 10.46 8.17 -2.85
N LEU A 205 10.74 9.06 -1.88
CA LEU A 205 10.69 10.51 -2.10
C LEU A 205 11.69 10.95 -3.17
N ALA A 206 12.94 10.50 -3.08
CA ALA A 206 13.96 10.82 -4.09
C ALA A 206 13.56 10.27 -5.47
N LEU A 207 13.10 9.01 -5.52
CA LEU A 207 12.67 8.39 -6.77
C LEU A 207 11.44 9.04 -7.36
N SER A 208 10.50 9.53 -6.53
CA SER A 208 9.25 10.12 -7.01
C SER A 208 9.48 11.33 -7.91
N TRP A 209 10.49 12.15 -7.61
CA TRP A 209 10.90 13.26 -8.45
C TRP A 209 11.37 12.80 -9.83
N PHE A 210 12.25 11.79 -9.88
CA PHE A 210 12.76 11.27 -11.14
C PHE A 210 11.67 10.56 -11.95
N ILE A 211 10.78 9.81 -11.28
CA ILE A 211 9.63 9.14 -11.91
C ILE A 211 8.71 10.18 -12.53
N TRP A 212 8.33 11.20 -11.78
CA TRP A 212 7.47 12.27 -12.27
C TRP A 212 8.11 12.98 -13.47
N ARG A 213 9.39 13.36 -13.37
CA ARG A 213 10.12 14.05 -14.43
C ARG A 213 10.26 13.22 -15.70
N THR A 214 10.58 11.94 -15.58
CA THR A 214 10.68 11.04 -16.74
C THR A 214 9.32 10.76 -17.38
N ALA A 215 8.25 10.68 -16.58
CA ALA A 215 6.88 10.53 -17.10
C ALA A 215 6.44 11.79 -17.87
N GLU A 216 6.73 13.00 -17.38
CA GLU A 216 6.45 14.26 -18.12
C GLU A 216 7.20 14.34 -19.44
N MET A 217 8.46 13.90 -19.48
CA MET A 217 9.24 13.82 -20.71
C MET A 217 8.80 12.71 -21.67
N LYS A 218 7.71 12.00 -21.35
CA LYS A 218 7.15 10.88 -22.11
C LYS A 218 8.14 9.70 -22.26
N SER A 219 9.13 9.60 -21.38
CA SER A 219 10.09 8.49 -21.35
C SER A 219 9.51 7.33 -20.54
N ASN A 220 8.50 6.65 -21.10
CA ASN A 220 7.75 5.61 -20.39
C ASN A 220 8.64 4.46 -19.91
N GLN A 221 9.67 4.07 -20.67
CA GLN A 221 10.61 3.01 -20.26
C GLN A 221 11.41 3.40 -19.03
N ALA A 222 11.98 4.63 -19.01
CA ALA A 222 12.73 5.12 -17.86
C ALA A 222 11.85 5.27 -16.63
N ALA A 223 10.66 5.86 -16.77
CA ALA A 223 9.69 5.97 -15.68
C ALA A 223 9.29 4.59 -15.12
N THR A 224 9.04 3.61 -15.99
CA THR A 224 8.71 2.24 -15.58
C THR A 224 9.88 1.57 -14.84
N GLY A 225 11.10 1.71 -15.34
CA GLY A 225 12.30 1.19 -14.66
C GLY A 225 12.47 1.75 -13.25
N LEU A 226 12.31 3.06 -13.08
CA LEU A 226 12.35 3.71 -11.76
C LEU A 226 11.20 3.26 -10.86
N LEU A 227 10.00 3.01 -11.40
CA LEU A 227 8.85 2.50 -10.65
C LEU A 227 9.06 1.08 -10.12
N TYR A 228 9.78 0.22 -10.84
CA TYR A 228 10.17 -1.10 -10.30
C TYR A 228 11.06 -0.96 -9.06
N VAL A 229 12.05 -0.07 -9.11
CA VAL A 229 12.91 0.20 -7.95
C VAL A 229 12.10 0.79 -6.80
N ALA A 230 11.23 1.77 -7.10
CA ALA A 230 10.36 2.38 -6.10
C ALA A 230 9.42 1.36 -5.45
N LEU A 231 8.87 0.41 -6.22
CA LEU A 231 8.03 -0.66 -5.69
C LEU A 231 8.77 -1.48 -4.63
N VAL A 232 10.01 -1.91 -4.93
CA VAL A 232 10.83 -2.68 -3.96
C VAL A 232 11.05 -1.86 -2.68
N PHE A 233 11.39 -0.58 -2.81
CA PHE A 233 11.63 0.31 -1.68
C PHE A 233 10.37 0.47 -0.82
N VAL A 234 9.23 0.72 -1.44
CA VAL A 234 7.94 0.88 -0.74
C VAL A 234 7.53 -0.42 -0.07
N LEU A 235 7.64 -1.58 -0.74
CA LEU A 235 7.27 -2.87 -0.14
C LEU A 235 8.11 -3.18 1.10
N ILE A 236 9.43 -3.00 1.03
CA ILE A 236 10.32 -3.20 2.17
C ILE A 236 9.96 -2.20 3.29
N GLY A 237 9.80 -0.93 2.94
CA GLY A 237 9.50 0.12 3.90
C GLY A 237 8.17 -0.10 4.63
N GLU A 238 7.08 -0.41 3.93
CA GLU A 238 5.77 -0.62 4.54
C GLU A 238 5.67 -1.94 5.30
N LEU A 239 6.40 -2.99 4.87
CA LEU A 239 6.53 -4.21 5.66
C LEU A 239 7.22 -3.94 7.01
N LEU A 240 8.30 -3.13 7.01
CA LEU A 240 8.96 -2.71 8.23
C LEU A 240 8.07 -1.82 9.10
N ALA A 241 7.27 -0.93 8.50
CA ALA A 241 6.29 -0.11 9.21
C ALA A 241 5.25 -0.98 9.93
N SER A 242 4.67 -1.96 9.23
CA SER A 242 3.70 -2.90 9.81
C SER A 242 4.34 -3.74 10.91
N TYR A 243 5.61 -4.15 10.74
CA TYR A 243 6.36 -4.85 11.79
C TYR A 243 6.53 -3.97 13.04
N LEU A 244 7.01 -2.75 12.88
CA LEU A 244 7.22 -1.82 14.00
C LEU A 244 5.89 -1.50 14.71
N THR A 245 4.81 -1.31 13.96
CA THR A 245 3.48 -1.09 14.52
C THR A 245 3.06 -2.26 15.41
N VAL A 246 3.20 -3.50 14.94
CA VAL A 246 2.81 -4.70 15.71
C VAL A 246 3.78 -5.00 16.85
N ALA A 247 5.07 -4.73 16.67
CA ALA A 247 6.10 -5.07 17.66
C ALA A 247 6.19 -4.07 18.80
N THR A 248 6.11 -2.78 18.48
CA THR A 248 6.37 -1.68 19.43
C THR A 248 5.15 -0.82 19.72
N GLY A 249 4.05 -0.96 18.95
CA GLY A 249 2.89 -0.08 18.99
C GLY A 249 3.14 1.30 18.38
N PHE A 250 4.31 1.53 17.78
CA PHE A 250 4.62 2.78 17.11
C PHE A 250 4.09 2.76 15.66
N PRO A 251 3.24 3.71 15.25
CA PRO A 251 2.66 3.77 13.91
C PRO A 251 3.69 4.37 12.92
N ALA A 252 4.63 3.56 12.48
CA ALA A 252 5.77 3.95 11.66
C ALA A 252 5.41 4.27 10.20
#